data_9f8935e2ebf921dcfbda6b85ec45d6e9
#
_entry.id   9f8935e2ebf921dcfbda6b85ec45d6e9
#
_cell.length_a   1.000
_cell.length_b   1.000
_cell.length_c   1.000
_cell.angle_alpha   90.00
_cell.angle_beta   90.00
_cell.angle_gamma   90.00
#
_symmetry.space_group_name_H-M   'P 1'
#
loop_
_entity.id
_entity.type
_entity.pdbx_description
1 polymer ?
#
loop_
_entity_poly.entity_id
_entity_poly.type
_entity_poly.pdbx_seq_one_letter_code
_entity_poly.pdbx_strand_id
1 'polypeptide(L)'
;MVVQEEIFRIIEQEHLLSKHAGQDTTWASIRGAYYGISRAEVKYLLRQCEICNRKAANKSRGPLTPIISTELFERVQIDLIDFRHQPDAPYGPAGPKYHWVMHIKDHFSKFTQLYPLQGKSSAEVAMRMSEWIGAFGVPTIVQADNGREFKGVLKLLLLSHGVKIKNGRPRTPRTQGLVEQANGTVKEKILAWKLENGLSGWSVGLPACALAINRTMQRAIKTTPYQVVFGREMRRYQILPVAMRERTQIEEELAEEDPFEASDAEEQLLSEQAISLQVCLKKVVTDFLS
;
A
#
# COMPACT_ATOMS: atom_id res chain seq x y z
N MET A 1 -1.17 37.97 38.51
CA MET A 1 -2.45 37.26 38.68
C MET A 1 -3.47 38.01 37.84
N VAL A 2 -4.19 37.32 36.98
CA VAL A 2 -5.19 37.96 36.11
C VAL A 2 -6.50 38.13 36.91
N VAL A 3 -7.14 39.28 36.81
CA VAL A 3 -8.45 39.55 37.45
C VAL A 3 -9.52 38.78 36.67
N GLN A 4 -10.51 38.22 37.35
CA GLN A 4 -11.53 37.36 36.76
C GLN A 4 -12.26 38.00 35.55
N GLU A 5 -12.44 39.31 35.57
CA GLU A 5 -13.07 40.10 34.51
C GLU A 5 -12.25 40.18 33.24
N GLU A 6 -10.93 39.98 33.29
CA GLU A 6 -10.03 40.06 32.16
C GLU A 6 -9.76 38.70 31.52
N ILE A 7 -10.06 37.58 32.18
CA ILE A 7 -9.76 36.23 31.71
C ILE A 7 -10.33 35.99 30.32
N PHE A 8 -11.58 36.31 30.09
CA PHE A 8 -12.23 36.08 28.79
C PHE A 8 -11.62 36.96 27.70
N ARG A 9 -11.28 38.19 28.00
CA ARG A 9 -10.67 39.11 27.04
C ARG A 9 -9.29 38.65 26.63
N ILE A 10 -8.48 38.15 27.54
CA ILE A 10 -7.16 37.61 27.28
C ILE A 10 -7.27 36.35 26.39
N ILE A 11 -8.18 35.44 26.75
CA ILE A 11 -8.37 34.20 25.97
C ILE A 11 -8.84 34.53 24.53
N GLU A 12 -9.78 35.48 24.42
CA GLU A 12 -10.29 35.92 23.10
C GLU A 12 -9.18 36.54 22.24
N GLN A 13 -8.38 37.43 22.81
CA GLN A 13 -7.28 38.07 22.11
C GLN A 13 -6.25 37.04 21.62
N GLU A 14 -5.81 36.12 22.47
CA GLU A 14 -4.85 35.07 22.09
C GLU A 14 -5.43 34.13 21.05
N HIS A 15 -6.71 33.80 21.14
CA HIS A 15 -7.40 32.98 20.17
C HIS A 15 -7.49 33.67 18.78
N LEU A 16 -7.78 34.96 18.75
CA LEU A 16 -7.81 35.76 17.51
C LEU A 16 -6.41 35.93 16.91
N LEU A 17 -5.41 36.23 17.74
CA LEU A 17 -4.00 36.35 17.31
C LEU A 17 -3.51 35.04 16.69
N SER A 18 -3.87 33.91 17.26
CA SER A 18 -3.54 32.58 16.74
C SER A 18 -4.42 32.13 15.56
N LYS A 19 -5.24 33.03 14.98
CA LYS A 19 -6.12 32.77 13.86
C LYS A 19 -7.05 31.59 14.10
N HIS A 20 -7.72 31.58 15.24
CA HIS A 20 -8.64 30.54 15.67
C HIS A 20 -7.97 29.17 15.80
N ALA A 21 -6.81 29.09 16.41
CA ALA A 21 -6.13 27.85 16.75
C ALA A 21 -6.96 27.01 17.75
N GLY A 22 -6.67 25.74 17.82
CA GLY A 22 -7.33 24.81 18.74
C GLY A 22 -6.97 25.06 20.21
N GLN A 23 -7.72 24.40 21.12
CA GLN A 23 -7.58 24.55 22.57
C GLN A 23 -6.13 24.43 23.07
N ASP A 24 -5.38 23.44 22.58
CA ASP A 24 -4.04 23.16 23.07
C ASP A 24 -3.05 24.25 22.69
N THR A 25 -3.14 24.79 21.47
CA THR A 25 -2.31 25.89 21.00
C THR A 25 -2.62 27.19 21.73
N THR A 26 -3.90 27.54 21.87
CA THR A 26 -4.33 28.75 22.61
C THR A 26 -3.92 28.65 24.08
N TRP A 27 -4.10 27.48 24.69
CA TRP A 27 -3.66 27.25 26.07
C TRP A 27 -2.14 27.36 26.24
N ALA A 28 -1.35 26.80 25.31
CA ALA A 28 0.10 26.86 25.38
C ALA A 28 0.62 28.31 25.34
N SER A 29 -0.01 29.18 24.51
CA SER A 29 0.30 30.61 24.46
C SER A 29 -0.04 31.31 25.78
N ILE A 30 -1.23 31.09 26.32
CA ILE A 30 -1.71 31.76 27.51
C ILE A 30 -0.87 31.37 28.74
N ARG A 31 -0.64 30.08 28.97
CA ARG A 31 0.07 29.60 30.17
C ARG A 31 1.52 30.09 30.28
N GLY A 32 2.12 30.49 29.16
CA GLY A 32 3.47 31.04 29.13
C GLY A 32 3.54 32.52 29.54
N ALA A 33 2.41 33.25 29.39
CA ALA A 33 2.37 34.70 29.58
C ALA A 33 1.50 35.13 30.80
N TYR A 34 0.51 34.32 31.16
CA TYR A 34 -0.49 34.69 32.17
C TYR A 34 -0.65 33.60 33.23
N TYR A 35 -0.84 34.05 34.51
CA TYR A 35 -1.10 33.16 35.65
C TYR A 35 -2.53 33.34 36.16
N GLY A 36 -3.21 32.23 36.43
CA GLY A 36 -4.56 32.23 36.97
C GLY A 36 -5.67 31.89 35.95
N ILE A 37 -5.33 31.62 34.69
CA ILE A 37 -6.29 31.16 33.67
C ILE A 37 -6.21 29.64 33.58
N SER A 38 -7.36 28.97 33.62
CA SER A 38 -7.43 27.51 33.56
C SER A 38 -7.65 27.00 32.11
N ARG A 39 -7.22 25.78 31.81
CA ARG A 39 -7.52 25.12 30.54
C ARG A 39 -9.02 24.92 30.30
N ALA A 40 -9.81 24.83 31.37
CA ALA A 40 -11.27 24.71 31.30
C ALA A 40 -11.92 25.99 30.77
N GLU A 41 -11.45 27.15 31.21
CA GLU A 41 -11.95 28.46 30.74
C GLU A 41 -11.61 28.67 29.28
N VAL A 42 -10.38 28.33 28.84
CA VAL A 42 -10.02 28.35 27.44
C VAL A 42 -10.96 27.45 26.62
N LYS A 43 -11.20 26.22 27.08
CA LYS A 43 -12.09 25.29 26.39
C LYS A 43 -13.54 25.84 26.33
N TYR A 44 -14.01 26.47 27.39
CA TYR A 44 -15.35 27.05 27.44
C TYR A 44 -15.49 28.16 26.40
N LEU A 45 -14.56 29.12 26.36
CA LEU A 45 -14.64 30.25 25.45
C LEU A 45 -14.51 29.82 23.97
N LEU A 46 -13.61 28.90 23.67
CA LEU A 46 -13.46 28.41 22.29
C LEU A 46 -14.73 27.72 21.77
N ARG A 47 -15.52 27.11 22.64
CA ARG A 47 -16.83 26.55 22.25
C ARG A 47 -17.88 27.60 21.89
N GLN A 48 -17.72 28.85 22.37
CA GLN A 48 -18.62 29.97 22.05
C GLN A 48 -18.19 30.66 20.75
N CYS A 49 -16.99 30.41 20.26
CA CYS A 49 -16.48 31.05 19.04
C CYS A 49 -17.26 30.57 17.81
N GLU A 50 -17.98 31.49 17.16
CA GLU A 50 -18.80 31.18 15.99
C GLU A 50 -17.95 30.63 14.80
N ILE A 51 -16.76 31.21 14.56
CA ILE A 51 -15.87 30.78 13.49
C ILE A 51 -15.36 29.35 13.75
N CYS A 52 -15.01 29.02 14.99
CA CYS A 52 -14.60 27.68 15.36
C CYS A 52 -15.73 26.67 15.22
N ASN A 53 -16.95 27.06 15.59
CA ASN A 53 -18.14 26.24 15.43
C ASN A 53 -18.47 26.01 13.97
N ARG A 54 -18.37 27.01 13.10
CA ARG A 54 -18.52 26.84 11.65
C ARG A 54 -17.45 25.94 11.06
N LYS A 55 -16.17 26.06 11.50
CA LYS A 55 -15.10 25.13 11.11
C LYS A 55 -15.38 23.68 11.58
N ALA A 56 -15.92 23.52 12.77
CA ALA A 56 -16.29 22.20 13.31
C ALA A 56 -17.48 21.60 12.55
N ALA A 57 -18.51 22.38 12.25
CA ALA A 57 -19.65 21.94 11.44
C ALA A 57 -19.22 21.46 10.06
N ASN A 58 -18.29 22.16 9.42
CA ASN A 58 -17.72 21.75 8.13
C ASN A 58 -16.86 20.45 8.22
N LYS A 59 -16.40 20.09 9.42
CA LYS A 59 -15.72 18.82 9.70
C LYS A 59 -16.66 17.69 10.10
N SER A 60 -17.90 18.01 10.47
CA SER A 60 -18.94 17.04 10.80
C SER A 60 -19.38 16.33 9.51
N ARG A 61 -18.65 15.30 9.13
CA ARG A 61 -19.05 14.36 8.08
C ARG A 61 -19.97 13.34 8.71
N GLY A 62 -21.07 13.02 8.04
CA GLY A 62 -22.01 12.00 8.46
C GLY A 62 -21.32 10.68 8.84
N PRO A 63 -21.98 9.78 9.56
CA PRO A 63 -21.42 8.51 9.97
C PRO A 63 -20.89 7.78 8.73
N LEU A 64 -19.61 7.44 8.78
CA LEU A 64 -18.98 6.66 7.71
C LEU A 64 -19.46 5.21 7.86
N THR A 65 -20.19 4.74 6.89
CA THR A 65 -20.48 3.31 6.78
C THR A 65 -19.18 2.60 6.39
N PRO A 66 -18.59 1.79 7.28
CA PRO A 66 -17.38 1.06 6.93
C PRO A 66 -17.68 0.08 5.78
N ILE A 67 -16.76 -0.02 4.83
CA ILE A 67 -16.82 -1.04 3.81
C ILE A 67 -16.39 -2.35 4.49
N ILE A 68 -17.31 -3.28 4.67
CA ILE A 68 -17.06 -4.59 5.26
C ILE A 68 -17.05 -5.60 4.12
N SER A 69 -16.00 -6.39 4.02
CA SER A 69 -15.95 -7.61 3.22
C SER A 69 -16.17 -8.79 4.14
N THR A 70 -16.99 -9.72 3.73
CA THR A 70 -17.42 -10.87 4.54
C THR A 70 -16.70 -12.15 4.15
N GLU A 71 -16.14 -12.19 2.95
CA GLU A 71 -15.51 -13.36 2.37
C GLU A 71 -14.09 -13.05 1.89
N LEU A 72 -13.27 -14.10 1.83
CA LEU A 72 -11.91 -14.04 1.33
C LEU A 72 -11.92 -13.65 -0.17
N PHE A 73 -11.08 -12.68 -0.53
CA PHE A 73 -10.95 -12.17 -1.89
C PHE A 73 -12.25 -11.63 -2.53
N GLU A 74 -13.30 -11.40 -1.73
CA GLU A 74 -14.49 -10.70 -2.22
C GLU A 74 -14.15 -9.33 -2.79
N ARG A 75 -13.30 -8.59 -2.06
CA ARG A 75 -12.85 -7.24 -2.46
C ARG A 75 -11.36 -7.10 -2.32
N VAL A 76 -10.73 -6.81 -3.43
CA VAL A 76 -9.29 -6.58 -3.52
C VAL A 76 -9.02 -5.14 -3.88
N GLN A 77 -8.09 -4.51 -3.18
CA GLN A 77 -7.62 -3.17 -3.47
C GLN A 77 -6.29 -3.22 -4.20
N ILE A 78 -6.15 -2.41 -5.25
CA ILE A 78 -4.91 -2.25 -6.02
C ILE A 78 -4.45 -0.81 -5.89
N ASP A 79 -3.14 -0.62 -5.66
CA ASP A 79 -2.50 0.68 -5.64
C ASP A 79 -1.07 0.60 -6.22
N LEU A 80 -0.54 1.73 -6.69
CA LEU A 80 0.81 1.83 -7.22
C LEU A 80 1.66 2.74 -6.34
N ILE A 81 2.74 2.18 -5.78
CA ILE A 81 3.68 2.91 -4.93
C ILE A 81 4.83 3.41 -5.79
N ASP A 82 5.11 4.70 -5.72
CA ASP A 82 6.16 5.38 -6.48
C ASP A 82 7.56 5.14 -5.89
N PHE A 83 8.44 4.56 -6.70
CA PHE A 83 9.86 4.34 -6.43
C PHE A 83 10.78 4.95 -7.50
N ARG A 84 10.27 5.90 -8.31
CA ARG A 84 11.08 6.56 -9.35
C ARG A 84 12.30 7.29 -8.83
N HIS A 85 12.28 7.70 -7.57
CA HIS A 85 13.44 8.30 -6.89
C HIS A 85 14.52 7.27 -6.52
N GLN A 86 14.17 6.00 -6.50
CA GLN A 86 15.05 4.87 -6.20
C GLN A 86 14.77 3.72 -7.16
N PRO A 87 15.00 3.90 -8.47
CA PRO A 87 14.74 2.85 -9.45
C PRO A 87 15.65 1.64 -9.19
N ASP A 88 15.14 0.47 -9.52
CA ASP A 88 15.83 -0.80 -9.30
C ASP A 88 16.13 -1.50 -10.63
N ALA A 89 17.34 -2.00 -10.77
CA ALA A 89 17.81 -2.78 -11.91
C ALA A 89 18.56 -4.02 -11.39
N PRO A 90 17.86 -5.02 -10.82
CA PRO A 90 18.47 -6.15 -10.12
C PRO A 90 19.34 -7.03 -11.00
N TYR A 91 19.07 -7.03 -12.30
CA TYR A 91 19.79 -7.84 -13.30
C TYR A 91 20.80 -7.02 -14.13
N GLY A 92 21.25 -5.87 -13.61
CA GLY A 92 22.21 -5.00 -14.27
C GLY A 92 21.60 -4.04 -15.29
N PRO A 93 22.45 -3.29 -16.03
CA PRO A 93 22.01 -2.22 -16.93
C PRO A 93 21.16 -2.67 -18.11
N ALA A 94 21.35 -3.91 -18.58
CA ALA A 94 20.59 -4.49 -19.70
C ALA A 94 19.27 -5.12 -19.27
N GLY A 95 19.09 -5.35 -17.97
CA GLY A 95 17.87 -5.95 -17.42
C GLY A 95 16.71 -4.97 -17.23
N PRO A 96 15.55 -5.47 -16.79
CA PRO A 96 14.41 -4.64 -16.52
C PRO A 96 14.69 -3.62 -15.41
N LYS A 97 14.26 -2.38 -15.62
CA LYS A 97 14.38 -1.31 -14.64
C LYS A 97 13.03 -1.00 -14.02
N TYR A 98 12.90 -1.28 -12.73
CA TYR A 98 11.65 -1.10 -11.99
C TYR A 98 11.57 0.28 -11.33
N HIS A 99 10.40 0.89 -11.41
CA HIS A 99 10.13 2.24 -10.88
C HIS A 99 8.92 2.27 -9.97
N TRP A 100 8.10 1.21 -9.95
CA TRP A 100 6.84 1.15 -9.22
C TRP A 100 6.68 -0.19 -8.53
N VAL A 101 5.95 -0.18 -7.44
CA VAL A 101 5.46 -1.40 -6.78
C VAL A 101 3.95 -1.43 -6.89
N MET A 102 3.40 -2.44 -7.54
CA MET A 102 1.96 -2.73 -7.47
C MET A 102 1.67 -3.45 -6.16
N HIS A 103 0.82 -2.84 -5.36
CA HIS A 103 0.36 -3.35 -4.08
C HIS A 103 -1.06 -3.85 -4.24
N ILE A 104 -1.27 -5.15 -4.08
CA ILE A 104 -2.59 -5.79 -4.07
C ILE A 104 -2.89 -6.22 -2.64
N LYS A 105 -4.04 -5.79 -2.10
CA LYS A 105 -4.45 -6.10 -0.73
C LYS A 105 -5.89 -6.59 -0.68
N ASP A 106 -6.10 -7.75 -0.07
CA ASP A 106 -7.46 -8.23 0.23
C ASP A 106 -8.07 -7.45 1.39
N HIS A 107 -9.34 -7.10 1.22
CA HIS A 107 -10.06 -6.28 2.20
C HIS A 107 -10.49 -7.08 3.42
N PHE A 108 -10.76 -8.38 3.28
CA PHE A 108 -11.15 -9.26 4.38
C PHE A 108 -9.95 -9.71 5.20
N SER A 109 -9.04 -10.47 4.60
CA SER A 109 -7.89 -11.06 5.27
C SER A 109 -6.75 -10.08 5.56
N LYS A 110 -6.73 -8.92 4.89
CA LYS A 110 -5.60 -7.97 4.85
C LYS A 110 -4.35 -8.54 4.15
N PHE A 111 -4.47 -9.69 3.49
CA PHE A 111 -3.39 -10.31 2.76
C PHE A 111 -2.84 -9.38 1.68
N THR A 112 -1.52 -9.30 1.61
CA THR A 112 -0.79 -8.37 0.76
C THR A 112 0.06 -9.13 -0.23
N GLN A 113 0.00 -8.74 -1.51
CA GLN A 113 0.91 -9.18 -2.56
C GLN A 113 1.55 -7.97 -3.22
N LEU A 114 2.84 -8.09 -3.55
CA LEU A 114 3.66 -7.01 -4.11
C LEU A 114 4.30 -7.47 -5.41
N TYR A 115 4.22 -6.63 -6.44
CA TYR A 115 4.84 -6.88 -7.74
C TYR A 115 5.67 -5.69 -8.19
N PRO A 116 6.88 -5.89 -8.73
CA PRO A 116 7.65 -4.83 -9.32
C PRO A 116 7.08 -4.48 -10.70
N LEU A 117 7.04 -3.18 -11.04
CA LEU A 117 6.62 -2.69 -12.33
C LEU A 117 7.67 -1.74 -12.91
N GLN A 118 7.91 -1.85 -14.22
CA GLN A 118 8.77 -0.93 -14.97
C GLN A 118 8.08 0.43 -15.16
N GLY A 119 6.78 0.42 -15.43
CA GLY A 119 5.99 1.61 -15.69
C GLY A 119 4.59 1.56 -15.11
N LYS A 120 3.78 2.54 -15.49
CA LYS A 120 2.35 2.65 -15.15
C LYS A 120 1.46 2.26 -16.33
N SER A 121 1.87 1.34 -17.17
CA SER A 121 1.02 0.92 -18.28
C SER A 121 -0.12 0.03 -17.79
N SER A 122 -1.31 0.22 -18.36
CA SER A 122 -2.46 -0.63 -18.05
C SER A 122 -2.23 -2.10 -18.43
N ALA A 123 -1.39 -2.36 -19.43
CA ALA A 123 -1.02 -3.71 -19.85
C ALA A 123 -0.16 -4.41 -18.79
N GLU A 124 0.85 -3.73 -18.25
CA GLU A 124 1.72 -4.30 -17.21
C GLU A 124 0.95 -4.56 -15.91
N VAL A 125 0.08 -3.62 -15.50
CA VAL A 125 -0.81 -3.82 -14.34
C VAL A 125 -1.76 -5.00 -14.58
N ALA A 126 -2.31 -5.14 -15.80
CA ALA A 126 -3.18 -6.26 -16.16
C ALA A 126 -2.44 -7.60 -16.11
N MET A 127 -1.20 -7.66 -16.58
CA MET A 127 -0.38 -8.88 -16.50
C MET A 127 -0.18 -9.31 -15.05
N ARG A 128 0.22 -8.40 -14.16
CA ARG A 128 0.38 -8.73 -12.73
C ARG A 128 -0.94 -9.10 -12.06
N MET A 129 -2.05 -8.48 -12.47
CA MET A 129 -3.37 -8.86 -11.98
C MET A 129 -3.78 -10.26 -12.47
N SER A 130 -3.43 -10.63 -13.69
CA SER A 130 -3.66 -11.98 -14.23
C SER A 130 -2.87 -13.04 -13.45
N GLU A 131 -1.59 -12.78 -13.13
CA GLU A 131 -0.79 -13.65 -12.27
C GLU A 131 -1.44 -13.82 -10.88
N TRP A 132 -1.93 -12.72 -10.31
CA TRP A 132 -2.63 -12.76 -9.03
C TRP A 132 -3.92 -13.59 -9.11
N ILE A 133 -4.73 -13.40 -10.16
CA ILE A 133 -5.95 -14.18 -10.40
C ILE A 133 -5.63 -15.68 -10.54
N GLY A 134 -4.55 -16.02 -11.26
CA GLY A 134 -4.11 -17.40 -11.40
C GLY A 134 -3.72 -18.07 -10.08
N ALA A 135 -3.16 -17.30 -9.13
CA ALA A 135 -2.73 -17.80 -7.83
C ALA A 135 -3.84 -17.86 -6.76
N PHE A 136 -4.78 -16.90 -6.78
CA PHE A 136 -5.74 -16.68 -5.69
C PHE A 136 -7.20 -16.76 -6.13
N GLY A 137 -7.46 -16.85 -7.41
CA GLY A 137 -8.83 -16.86 -7.97
C GLY A 137 -9.35 -15.47 -8.32
N VAL A 138 -10.52 -15.43 -8.92
CA VAL A 138 -11.16 -14.22 -9.43
C VAL A 138 -11.87 -13.46 -8.29
N PRO A 139 -11.52 -12.20 -8.01
CA PRO A 139 -12.22 -11.43 -6.98
C PRO A 139 -13.57 -10.94 -7.50
N THR A 140 -14.52 -10.74 -6.59
CA THR A 140 -15.84 -10.17 -6.96
C THR A 140 -15.73 -8.67 -7.27
N ILE A 141 -14.89 -7.97 -6.53
CA ILE A 141 -14.72 -6.50 -6.64
C ILE A 141 -13.24 -6.16 -6.62
N VAL A 142 -12.80 -5.40 -7.61
CA VAL A 142 -11.50 -4.72 -7.58
C VAL A 142 -11.72 -3.24 -7.31
N GLN A 143 -11.04 -2.73 -6.29
CA GLN A 143 -11.03 -1.32 -5.93
C GLN A 143 -9.68 -0.70 -6.29
N ALA A 144 -9.70 0.35 -7.10
CA ALA A 144 -8.53 1.11 -7.50
C ALA A 144 -8.83 2.61 -7.43
N ASP A 145 -7.83 3.46 -7.59
CA ASP A 145 -8.06 4.88 -7.81
C ASP A 145 -8.54 5.16 -9.25
N ASN A 146 -8.67 6.45 -9.60
CA ASN A 146 -9.09 6.86 -10.94
C ASN A 146 -7.93 6.99 -11.94
N GLY A 147 -6.77 6.44 -11.64
CA GLY A 147 -5.58 6.48 -12.48
C GLY A 147 -5.80 5.88 -13.88
N ARG A 148 -5.02 6.35 -14.85
CA ARG A 148 -5.10 5.83 -16.24
C ARG A 148 -4.64 4.39 -16.33
N GLU A 149 -3.75 3.99 -15.45
CA GLU A 149 -3.21 2.64 -15.30
C GLU A 149 -4.26 1.58 -14.97
N PHE A 150 -5.36 1.99 -14.34
CA PHE A 150 -6.49 1.11 -13.98
C PHE A 150 -7.62 1.11 -15.02
N LYS A 151 -7.38 1.72 -16.18
CA LYS A 151 -8.29 1.74 -17.34
C LYS A 151 -7.74 0.83 -18.45
N GLY A 152 -8.35 0.86 -19.61
CA GLY A 152 -7.83 0.14 -20.79
C GLY A 152 -7.76 -1.38 -20.58
N VAL A 153 -6.59 -1.96 -20.79
CA VAL A 153 -6.36 -3.43 -20.79
C VAL A 153 -6.75 -4.07 -19.45
N LEU A 154 -6.41 -3.44 -18.32
CA LEU A 154 -6.81 -3.97 -17.01
C LEU A 154 -8.34 -4.01 -16.88
N LYS A 155 -9.03 -2.97 -17.32
CA LYS A 155 -10.49 -2.94 -17.27
C LYS A 155 -11.11 -4.04 -18.12
N LEU A 156 -10.57 -4.29 -19.30
CA LEU A 156 -11.02 -5.38 -20.18
C LEU A 156 -10.80 -6.74 -19.53
N LEU A 157 -9.62 -7.00 -18.98
CA LEU A 157 -9.31 -8.22 -18.23
C LEU A 157 -10.31 -8.45 -17.10
N LEU A 158 -10.56 -7.45 -16.27
CA LEU A 158 -11.47 -7.58 -15.14
C LEU A 158 -12.92 -7.82 -15.57
N LEU A 159 -13.37 -7.13 -16.62
CA LEU A 159 -14.71 -7.33 -17.18
C LEU A 159 -14.90 -8.70 -17.80
N SER A 160 -13.89 -9.27 -18.51
CA SER A 160 -13.96 -10.61 -19.06
C SER A 160 -14.10 -11.70 -18.00
N HIS A 161 -13.64 -11.43 -16.76
CA HIS A 161 -13.84 -12.32 -15.61
C HIS A 161 -15.08 -11.98 -14.78
N GLY A 162 -15.94 -11.05 -15.22
CA GLY A 162 -17.13 -10.64 -14.49
C GLY A 162 -16.85 -9.81 -13.22
N VAL A 163 -15.63 -9.28 -13.07
CA VAL A 163 -15.21 -8.52 -11.89
C VAL A 163 -15.81 -7.12 -11.90
N LYS A 164 -16.40 -6.70 -10.78
CA LYS A 164 -16.90 -5.33 -10.60
C LYS A 164 -15.76 -4.39 -10.23
N ILE A 165 -15.58 -3.31 -11.00
CA ILE A 165 -14.57 -2.31 -10.71
C ILE A 165 -15.20 -1.17 -9.92
N LYS A 166 -14.63 -0.86 -8.74
CA LYS A 166 -15.02 0.30 -7.94
C LYS A 166 -13.85 1.27 -7.86
N ASN A 167 -14.05 2.45 -8.39
CA ASN A 167 -13.09 3.53 -8.21
C ASN A 167 -13.26 4.16 -6.84
N GLY A 168 -12.14 4.43 -6.16
CA GLY A 168 -12.15 5.17 -4.91
C GLY A 168 -12.82 6.54 -5.11
N ARG A 169 -13.70 6.93 -4.18
CA ARG A 169 -14.29 8.27 -4.23
C ARG A 169 -13.18 9.29 -3.99
N PRO A 170 -12.96 10.24 -4.92
CA PRO A 170 -12.00 11.31 -4.68
C PRO A 170 -12.38 12.09 -3.41
N ARG A 171 -11.38 12.48 -2.62
CA ARG A 171 -11.53 13.32 -1.41
C ARG A 171 -12.22 12.68 -0.20
N THR A 172 -12.13 11.36 0.00
CA THR A 172 -12.53 10.76 1.27
C THR A 172 -11.27 10.54 2.15
N PRO A 173 -10.90 11.46 3.06
CA PRO A 173 -9.61 11.46 3.75
C PRO A 173 -9.31 10.19 4.55
N ARG A 174 -10.34 9.50 5.07
CA ARG A 174 -10.14 8.28 5.85
C ARG A 174 -9.82 7.06 5.01
N THR A 175 -10.45 6.92 3.85
CA THR A 175 -10.11 5.81 2.92
C THR A 175 -8.71 6.02 2.37
N GLN A 176 -8.36 7.28 2.08
CA GLN A 176 -7.03 7.68 1.63
C GLN A 176 -5.97 7.45 2.73
N GLY A 177 -6.28 7.78 3.99
CA GLY A 177 -5.38 7.54 5.12
C GLY A 177 -5.08 6.06 5.39
N LEU A 178 -6.03 5.15 5.17
CA LEU A 178 -5.80 3.70 5.29
C LEU A 178 -4.89 3.16 4.17
N VAL A 179 -5.04 3.70 2.96
CA VAL A 179 -4.17 3.37 1.82
C VAL A 179 -2.76 3.90 2.05
N GLU A 180 -2.64 5.17 2.45
CA GLU A 180 -1.36 5.81 2.77
C GLU A 180 -0.63 5.07 3.90
N GLN A 181 -1.34 4.63 4.94
CA GLN A 181 -0.78 3.82 6.02
C GLN A 181 -0.28 2.46 5.52
N ALA A 182 -1.06 1.79 4.66
CA ALA A 182 -0.67 0.49 4.10
C ALA A 182 0.57 0.62 3.21
N ASN A 183 0.63 1.67 2.38
CA ASN A 183 1.79 1.97 1.54
C ASN A 183 3.01 2.37 2.37
N GLY A 184 2.82 3.10 3.48
CA GLY A 184 3.85 3.40 4.47
C GLY A 184 4.48 2.12 5.03
N THR A 185 3.67 1.16 5.44
CA THR A 185 4.14 -0.15 5.93
C THR A 185 4.97 -0.90 4.88
N VAL A 186 4.54 -0.89 3.61
CA VAL A 186 5.31 -1.51 2.51
C VAL A 186 6.66 -0.82 2.35
N LYS A 187 6.70 0.51 2.32
CA LYS A 187 7.96 1.28 2.20
C LYS A 187 8.91 1.01 3.36
N GLU A 188 8.41 0.95 4.59
CA GLU A 188 9.20 0.61 5.78
C GLU A 188 9.82 -0.79 5.68
N LYS A 189 9.06 -1.80 5.23
CA LYS A 189 9.56 -3.16 5.04
C LYS A 189 10.61 -3.25 3.93
N ILE A 190 10.43 -2.55 2.82
CA ILE A 190 11.41 -2.48 1.75
C ILE A 190 12.70 -1.81 2.25
N LEU A 191 12.59 -0.72 3.00
CA LEU A 191 13.76 -0.05 3.57
C LEU A 191 14.52 -0.98 4.53
N ALA A 192 13.82 -1.65 5.45
CA ALA A 192 14.41 -2.59 6.39
C ALA A 192 15.14 -3.72 5.65
N TRP A 193 14.50 -4.32 4.65
CA TRP A 193 15.10 -5.38 3.85
C TRP A 193 16.38 -4.91 3.12
N LYS A 194 16.38 -3.71 2.55
CA LYS A 194 17.59 -3.13 1.92
C LYS A 194 18.73 -2.95 2.91
N LEU A 195 18.44 -2.44 4.10
CA LEU A 195 19.45 -2.24 5.14
C LEU A 195 20.04 -3.58 5.64
N GLU A 196 19.19 -4.61 5.79
CA GLU A 196 19.61 -5.94 6.24
C GLU A 196 20.49 -6.67 5.20
N ASN A 197 20.20 -6.47 3.90
CA ASN A 197 20.86 -7.23 2.84
C ASN A 197 21.96 -6.46 2.11
N GLY A 198 22.17 -5.17 2.41
CA GLY A 198 23.19 -4.34 1.77
C GLY A 198 23.02 -4.19 0.27
N LEU A 199 21.86 -4.57 -0.29
CA LEU A 199 21.58 -4.55 -1.71
C LEU A 199 20.96 -3.23 -2.14
N SER A 200 21.34 -2.74 -3.31
CA SER A 200 20.71 -1.57 -3.92
C SER A 200 19.30 -1.89 -4.45
N GLY A 201 19.08 -3.14 -4.87
CA GLY A 201 17.82 -3.61 -5.47
C GLY A 201 16.74 -3.91 -4.44
N TRP A 202 15.56 -3.31 -4.61
CA TRP A 202 14.40 -3.57 -3.75
C TRP A 202 13.41 -4.57 -4.35
N SER A 203 13.42 -4.75 -5.66
CA SER A 203 12.44 -5.60 -6.35
C SER A 203 12.58 -7.08 -5.96
N VAL A 204 13.81 -7.55 -5.77
CA VAL A 204 14.11 -8.91 -5.31
C VAL A 204 13.60 -9.16 -3.90
N GLY A 205 13.56 -8.13 -3.05
CA GLY A 205 13.07 -8.21 -1.67
C GLY A 205 11.55 -8.20 -1.52
N LEU A 206 10.78 -7.89 -2.57
CA LEU A 206 9.32 -7.75 -2.47
C LEU A 206 8.61 -9.01 -1.94
N PRO A 207 8.96 -10.24 -2.36
CA PRO A 207 8.36 -11.45 -1.78
C PRO A 207 8.60 -11.57 -0.28
N ALA A 208 9.81 -11.28 0.19
CA ALA A 208 10.15 -11.31 1.61
C ALA A 208 9.40 -10.22 2.39
N CYS A 209 9.27 -9.02 1.83
CA CYS A 209 8.48 -7.93 2.41
C CYS A 209 6.99 -8.29 2.51
N ALA A 210 6.39 -8.85 1.46
CA ALA A 210 5.01 -9.31 1.47
C ALA A 210 4.80 -10.41 2.51
N LEU A 211 5.72 -11.37 2.59
CA LEU A 211 5.70 -12.44 3.58
C LEU A 211 5.76 -11.88 5.01
N ALA A 212 6.65 -10.91 5.27
CA ALA A 212 6.76 -10.24 6.57
C ALA A 212 5.47 -9.51 6.97
N ILE A 213 4.79 -8.85 6.04
CA ILE A 213 3.49 -8.21 6.28
C ILE A 213 2.43 -9.26 6.59
N ASN A 214 2.36 -10.33 5.80
CA ASN A 214 1.33 -11.37 5.92
C ASN A 214 1.48 -12.25 7.18
N ARG A 215 2.68 -12.33 7.77
CA ARG A 215 2.92 -13.02 9.05
C ARG A 215 2.70 -12.14 10.28
N THR A 216 2.48 -10.83 10.10
CA THR A 216 2.28 -9.90 11.21
C THR A 216 0.82 -9.91 11.63
N MET A 217 0.56 -10.07 12.93
CA MET A 217 -0.78 -10.03 13.51
C MET A 217 -1.46 -8.68 13.21
N GLN A 218 -2.67 -8.72 12.67
CA GLN A 218 -3.47 -7.57 12.36
C GLN A 218 -4.60 -7.40 13.38
N ARG A 219 -4.68 -6.22 14.01
CA ARG A 219 -5.70 -5.94 15.04
C ARG A 219 -7.14 -6.11 14.53
N ALA A 220 -7.38 -5.78 13.27
CA ALA A 220 -8.70 -5.83 12.67
C ALA A 220 -9.26 -7.26 12.53
N ILE A 221 -8.40 -8.24 12.28
CA ILE A 221 -8.76 -9.65 12.08
C ILE A 221 -8.33 -10.54 13.24
N LYS A 222 -7.63 -9.99 14.25
CA LYS A 222 -7.12 -10.67 15.46
C LYS A 222 -6.25 -11.90 15.18
N THR A 223 -5.66 -11.96 14.01
CA THR A 223 -4.77 -13.05 13.56
C THR A 223 -3.84 -12.53 12.47
N THR A 224 -3.08 -13.41 11.83
CA THR A 224 -2.22 -13.05 10.70
C THR A 224 -2.98 -13.19 9.37
N PRO A 225 -2.73 -12.30 8.38
CA PRO A 225 -3.28 -12.46 7.03
C PRO A 225 -2.99 -13.83 6.41
N TYR A 226 -1.80 -14.38 6.66
CA TYR A 226 -1.40 -15.70 6.18
C TYR A 226 -2.32 -16.81 6.71
N GLN A 227 -2.61 -16.78 8.01
CA GLN A 227 -3.48 -17.79 8.64
C GLN A 227 -4.92 -17.71 8.12
N VAL A 228 -5.43 -16.49 7.84
CA VAL A 228 -6.77 -16.33 7.26
C VAL A 228 -6.86 -16.92 5.86
N VAL A 229 -5.81 -16.75 5.04
CA VAL A 229 -5.81 -17.22 3.64
C VAL A 229 -5.56 -18.71 3.54
N PHE A 230 -4.59 -19.24 4.31
CA PHE A 230 -4.14 -20.64 4.16
C PHE A 230 -4.66 -21.59 5.23
N GLY A 231 -5.45 -21.11 6.20
CA GLY A 231 -6.04 -21.92 7.28
C GLY A 231 -5.02 -22.50 8.27
N ARG A 232 -3.75 -22.09 8.19
CA ARG A 232 -2.65 -22.58 9.04
C ARG A 232 -1.68 -21.47 9.37
N GLU A 233 -0.98 -21.61 10.46
CA GLU A 233 0.16 -20.73 10.77
C GLU A 233 1.30 -20.93 9.76
N MET A 234 1.99 -19.84 9.48
CA MET A 234 3.21 -19.91 8.68
C MET A 234 4.28 -20.69 9.46
N ARG A 235 4.91 -21.65 8.80
CA ARG A 235 6.05 -22.37 9.40
C ARG A 235 7.12 -21.38 9.85
N ARG A 236 7.53 -21.49 11.09
CA ARG A 236 8.69 -20.72 11.59
C ARG A 236 9.95 -21.30 10.94
N TYR A 237 10.73 -20.47 10.30
CA TYR A 237 12.05 -20.80 9.80
C TYR A 237 13.07 -19.91 10.52
N GLN A 238 14.22 -20.47 10.80
CA GLN A 238 15.33 -19.69 11.32
C GLN A 238 15.98 -18.97 10.13
N ILE A 239 15.94 -17.65 10.13
CA ILE A 239 16.82 -16.87 9.26
C ILE A 239 18.16 -16.86 10.00
N LEU A 240 19.11 -17.64 9.52
CA LEU A 240 20.48 -17.52 9.99
C LEU A 240 20.96 -16.11 9.62
N PRO A 241 21.55 -15.36 10.57
CA PRO A 241 22.18 -14.08 10.27
C PRO A 241 23.13 -14.24 9.07
N VAL A 242 23.19 -13.25 8.19
CA VAL A 242 24.07 -13.27 7.01
C VAL A 242 25.53 -13.56 7.38
N ALA A 243 25.94 -13.13 8.57
CA ALA A 243 27.27 -13.43 9.14
C ALA A 243 27.48 -14.91 9.54
N MET A 244 26.40 -15.70 9.72
CA MET A 244 26.44 -17.12 10.07
C MET A 244 26.10 -18.04 8.90
N ARG A 245 25.74 -17.48 7.74
CA ARG A 245 25.72 -18.25 6.50
C ARG A 245 27.18 -18.41 6.13
N GLU A 246 27.73 -19.57 6.43
CA GLU A 246 29.02 -19.93 5.86
C GLU A 246 28.85 -19.82 4.35
N ARG A 247 29.40 -18.75 3.79
CA ARG A 247 29.36 -18.46 2.34
C ARG A 247 29.88 -19.66 1.55
N THR A 248 30.80 -20.40 2.11
CA THR A 248 31.39 -21.62 1.58
C THR A 248 30.39 -22.70 1.19
N GLN A 249 29.40 -23.02 2.03
CA GLN A 249 28.47 -24.12 1.71
C GLN A 249 27.51 -23.79 0.55
N ILE A 250 27.02 -22.54 0.49
CA ILE A 250 26.11 -22.14 -0.59
C ILE A 250 26.88 -21.94 -1.90
N GLU A 251 28.10 -21.41 -1.84
CA GLU A 251 28.96 -21.24 -2.99
C GLU A 251 29.49 -22.60 -3.51
N GLU A 252 29.68 -23.57 -2.64
CA GLU A 252 30.03 -24.97 -2.99
C GLU A 252 28.82 -25.71 -3.59
N GLU A 253 27.62 -25.59 -2.98
CA GLU A 253 26.39 -26.19 -3.53
C GLU A 253 26.00 -25.57 -4.89
N LEU A 254 26.17 -24.24 -5.07
CA LEU A 254 25.95 -23.59 -6.36
C LEU A 254 27.04 -23.88 -7.41
N ALA A 255 28.25 -24.24 -6.99
CA ALA A 255 29.33 -24.61 -7.89
C ALA A 255 29.26 -26.10 -8.34
N GLU A 256 28.54 -26.94 -7.57
CA GLU A 256 28.26 -28.33 -7.92
C GLU A 256 27.01 -28.49 -8.83
N GLU A 257 26.14 -27.48 -8.91
CA GLU A 257 25.10 -27.45 -9.93
C GLU A 257 25.77 -27.11 -11.28
N ASP A 258 25.84 -28.09 -12.16
CA ASP A 258 26.27 -27.89 -13.55
C ASP A 258 25.55 -26.67 -14.14
N PRO A 259 26.28 -25.71 -14.73
CA PRO A 259 25.62 -24.59 -15.38
C PRO A 259 24.66 -25.18 -16.43
N PHE A 260 23.38 -24.91 -16.23
CA PHE A 260 22.34 -25.29 -17.21
C PHE A 260 22.73 -24.62 -18.54
N GLU A 261 23.44 -25.33 -19.39
CA GLU A 261 23.64 -24.97 -20.77
C GLU A 261 22.28 -25.16 -21.45
N ALA A 262 21.49 -24.09 -21.49
CA ALA A 262 20.31 -24.04 -22.33
C ALA A 262 20.81 -24.31 -23.76
N SER A 263 20.43 -25.44 -24.35
CA SER A 263 20.75 -25.72 -25.71
C SER A 263 20.07 -24.66 -26.58
N ASP A 264 20.72 -24.23 -27.68
CA ASP A 264 20.16 -23.29 -28.65
C ASP A 264 18.73 -23.67 -29.09
N ALA A 265 18.39 -24.97 -29.02
CA ALA A 265 17.05 -25.50 -29.27
C ALA A 265 16.02 -25.13 -28.21
N GLU A 266 16.40 -25.01 -26.94
CA GLU A 266 15.49 -24.61 -25.83
C GLU A 266 15.26 -23.11 -25.85
N GLU A 267 16.24 -22.31 -26.18
CA GLU A 267 16.11 -20.87 -26.38
C GLU A 267 15.20 -20.52 -27.55
N GLN A 268 15.31 -21.30 -28.65
CA GLN A 268 14.40 -21.21 -29.78
C GLN A 268 12.96 -21.63 -29.41
N LEU A 269 12.78 -22.70 -28.65
CA LEU A 269 11.47 -23.18 -28.20
C LEU A 269 10.77 -22.17 -27.30
N LEU A 270 11.51 -21.54 -26.39
CA LEU A 270 10.98 -20.47 -25.50
C LEU A 270 10.59 -19.22 -26.30
N SER A 271 11.34 -18.88 -27.35
CA SER A 271 11.01 -17.75 -28.23
C SER A 271 9.76 -18.02 -29.08
N GLU A 272 9.60 -19.24 -29.61
CA GLU A 272 8.41 -19.67 -30.35
C GLU A 272 7.16 -19.75 -29.49
N GLN A 273 7.28 -20.21 -28.22
CA GLN A 273 6.19 -20.22 -27.27
C GLN A 273 5.74 -18.79 -26.88
N ALA A 274 6.68 -17.86 -26.73
CA ALA A 274 6.37 -16.46 -26.45
C ALA A 274 5.64 -15.80 -27.63
N ILE A 275 6.02 -16.10 -28.87
CA ILE A 275 5.37 -15.62 -30.11
C ILE A 275 3.96 -16.24 -30.23
N SER A 276 3.81 -17.54 -29.95
CA SER A 276 2.53 -18.24 -29.97
C SER A 276 1.54 -17.67 -28.96
N LEU A 277 2.00 -17.34 -27.74
CA LEU A 277 1.20 -16.69 -26.71
C LEU A 277 0.74 -15.29 -27.14
N GLN A 278 1.62 -14.50 -27.79
CA GLN A 278 1.24 -13.20 -28.31
C GLN A 278 0.20 -13.28 -29.43
N VAL A 279 0.30 -14.28 -30.31
CA VAL A 279 -0.66 -14.51 -31.39
C VAL A 279 -2.00 -14.98 -30.84
N CYS A 280 -2.00 -15.86 -29.82
CA CYS A 280 -3.20 -16.32 -29.15
C CYS A 280 -3.94 -15.20 -28.43
N LEU A 281 -3.21 -14.32 -27.73
CA LEU A 281 -3.78 -13.14 -27.07
C LEU A 281 -4.36 -12.14 -28.08
N LYS A 282 -3.67 -11.93 -29.24
CA LYS A 282 -4.21 -11.08 -30.31
C LYS A 282 -5.50 -11.65 -30.90
N LYS A 283 -5.56 -12.97 -31.11
CA LYS A 283 -6.74 -13.63 -31.67
C LYS A 283 -7.94 -13.55 -30.73
N VAL A 284 -7.75 -13.77 -29.42
CA VAL A 284 -8.80 -13.61 -28.41
C VAL A 284 -9.33 -12.18 -28.37
N VAL A 285 -8.45 -11.17 -28.53
CA VAL A 285 -8.87 -9.77 -28.57
C VAL A 285 -9.64 -9.43 -29.85
N THR A 286 -9.27 -10.04 -30.99
CA THR A 286 -9.94 -9.78 -32.28
C THR A 286 -11.30 -10.47 -32.34
N ASP A 287 -11.43 -11.70 -31.84
CA ASP A 287 -12.67 -12.47 -31.80
C ASP A 287 -13.69 -11.89 -30.78
N PHE A 288 -13.22 -11.07 -29.84
CA PHE A 288 -14.09 -10.38 -28.86
C PHE A 288 -14.57 -9.01 -29.35
N LEU A 289 -13.96 -8.46 -30.41
CA LEU A 289 -14.32 -7.16 -30.99
C LEU A 289 -15.12 -7.29 -32.32
N SER A 290 -15.34 -8.49 -32.80
CA SER A 290 -16.21 -8.84 -33.92
C SER A 290 -17.57 -9.35 -33.43
#